data_38ceaf2903c8146ed40d8cad7368425f
#
_entry.id   38ceaf2903c8146ed40d8cad7368425f
#
_cell.length_a   1.000
_cell.length_b   1.000
_cell.length_c   1.000
_cell.angle_alpha   90.00
_cell.angle_beta   90.00
_cell.angle_gamma   90.00
#
_symmetry.space_group_name_H-M   'P 1'
#
loop_
_entity.id
_entity.type
_entity.pdbx_description
1 polymer ?
#
loop_
_entity_poly.entity_id
_entity_poly.type
_entity_poly.pdbx_seq_one_letter_code
_entity_poly.pdbx_strand_id
1 'polypeptide(L)'
;MFMMENCTSDEIENYIKVYNLKLDWWSQDPEENHCYKISKNNEVVAMIEFSTEVPGYICINNFEVFKKGHGYGRDIIKSLTSSKEEKYCLYSKNKDSDGFWESVGFILGDDGFGTPMFYSE
;
A
#
# COMPACT_ATOMS: atom_id res chain seq x y z
N MET A 1 5.34 -11.99 -11.90
CA MET A 1 5.08 -12.22 -10.45
C MET A 1 5.80 -11.16 -9.63
N PHE A 2 5.11 -10.61 -8.64
CA PHE A 2 5.71 -9.64 -7.74
C PHE A 2 6.26 -10.33 -6.51
N MET A 3 7.39 -9.84 -6.01
CA MET A 3 8.00 -10.32 -4.77
C MET A 3 7.99 -9.20 -3.74
N MET A 4 7.64 -9.52 -2.49
CA MET A 4 7.62 -8.56 -1.38
C MET A 4 8.69 -8.93 -0.36
N GLU A 5 9.51 -7.96 0.02
CA GLU A 5 10.55 -8.13 1.03
C GLU A 5 10.57 -6.92 1.96
N ASN A 6 10.88 -7.16 3.24
CA ASN A 6 10.98 -6.06 4.20
C ASN A 6 12.01 -5.03 3.78
N CYS A 7 11.70 -3.75 4.00
CA CYS A 7 12.64 -2.66 3.82
C CYS A 7 13.39 -2.35 5.10
N THR A 8 14.68 -2.04 4.98
CA THR A 8 15.44 -1.40 6.06
C THR A 8 15.17 0.11 6.05
N SER A 9 15.48 0.78 7.17
CA SER A 9 15.36 2.24 7.25
C SER A 9 16.19 2.94 6.18
N ASP A 10 17.39 2.44 5.92
CA ASP A 10 18.27 2.99 4.89
C ASP A 10 17.68 2.86 3.50
N GLU A 11 17.06 1.72 3.21
CA GLU A 11 16.38 1.50 1.93
C GLU A 11 15.21 2.47 1.75
N ILE A 12 14.40 2.66 2.79
CA ILE A 12 13.26 3.59 2.74
C ILE A 12 13.74 5.00 2.41
N GLU A 13 14.74 5.50 3.12
CA GLU A 13 15.30 6.84 2.87
C GLU A 13 15.86 6.97 1.45
N ASN A 14 16.57 5.94 0.99
CA ASN A 14 17.16 5.92 -0.34
C ASN A 14 16.08 6.00 -1.42
N TYR A 15 15.02 5.20 -1.31
CA TYR A 15 13.94 5.18 -2.30
C TYR A 15 13.19 6.51 -2.35
N ILE A 16 12.94 7.14 -1.21
CA ILE A 16 12.30 8.47 -1.18
C ILE A 16 13.12 9.47 -1.98
N LYS A 17 14.45 9.47 -1.82
CA LYS A 17 15.33 10.40 -2.53
C LYS A 17 15.48 10.07 -4.00
N VAL A 18 15.78 8.81 -4.32
CA VAL A 18 16.12 8.39 -5.69
C VAL A 18 14.92 8.51 -6.62
N TYR A 19 13.73 8.13 -6.13
CA TYR A 19 12.51 8.12 -6.94
C TYR A 19 11.63 9.35 -6.72
N ASN A 20 12.06 10.27 -5.87
CA ASN A 20 11.33 11.50 -5.56
C ASN A 20 9.86 11.19 -5.20
N LEU A 21 9.67 10.33 -4.21
CA LEU A 21 8.35 9.83 -3.86
C LEU A 21 7.46 10.95 -3.32
N LYS A 22 6.17 10.90 -3.67
CA LYS A 22 5.17 11.83 -3.15
C LYS A 22 4.89 11.59 -1.67
N LEU A 23 4.94 10.32 -1.25
CA LEU A 23 4.80 9.96 0.15
C LEU A 23 6.20 9.96 0.76
N ASP A 24 6.49 10.97 1.56
CA ASP A 24 7.78 11.10 2.23
C ASP A 24 7.72 10.64 3.70
N TRP A 25 6.53 10.28 4.16
CA TRP A 25 6.30 9.84 5.53
C TRP A 25 6.05 8.33 5.56
N TRP A 26 7.08 7.59 5.96
CA TRP A 26 7.02 6.14 6.09
C TRP A 26 7.51 5.75 7.48
N SER A 27 6.78 4.85 8.14
CA SER A 27 7.20 4.36 9.44
C SER A 27 8.46 3.51 9.31
N GLN A 28 9.43 3.79 10.19
CA GLN A 28 10.67 3.01 10.28
C GLN A 28 10.69 2.12 11.52
N ASP A 29 9.57 2.06 12.25
CA ASP A 29 9.46 1.20 13.43
C ASP A 29 9.14 -0.23 12.99
N PRO A 30 10.07 -1.18 13.16
CA PRO A 30 9.87 -2.56 12.71
C PRO A 30 8.87 -3.33 13.55
N GLU A 31 8.47 -2.82 14.72
CA GLU A 31 7.54 -3.51 15.61
C GLU A 31 6.09 -3.16 15.33
N GLU A 32 5.79 -1.92 14.93
CA GLU A 32 4.42 -1.43 14.77
C GLU A 32 3.94 -1.43 13.32
N ASN A 33 4.82 -1.15 12.38
CA ASN A 33 4.45 -1.08 10.98
C ASN A 33 5.41 -1.92 10.14
N HIS A 34 4.86 -2.48 9.07
CA HIS A 34 5.63 -3.30 8.15
C HIS A 34 5.72 -2.62 6.80
N CYS A 35 6.91 -2.17 6.44
CA CYS A 35 7.19 -1.58 5.14
C CYS A 35 7.90 -2.60 4.27
N TYR A 36 7.39 -2.79 3.05
CA TYR A 36 7.89 -3.78 2.10
C TYR A 36 8.22 -3.13 0.79
N LYS A 37 9.35 -3.54 0.21
CA LYS A 37 9.65 -3.24 -1.19
C LYS A 37 9.04 -4.32 -2.07
N ILE A 38 8.54 -3.92 -3.22
CA ILE A 38 7.89 -4.83 -4.17
C ILE A 38 8.72 -4.81 -5.44
N SER A 39 9.15 -6.01 -5.86
CA SER A 39 10.01 -6.18 -7.04
C SER A 39 9.30 -6.95 -8.13
N LYS A 40 9.66 -6.67 -9.36
CA LYS A 40 9.27 -7.44 -10.54
C LYS A 40 10.49 -7.60 -11.41
N ASN A 41 10.83 -8.84 -11.78
CA ASN A 41 12.01 -9.17 -12.60
C ASN A 41 13.29 -8.58 -11.98
N ASN A 42 13.46 -8.75 -10.68
CA ASN A 42 14.62 -8.29 -9.91
C ASN A 42 14.78 -6.76 -9.83
N GLU A 43 13.72 -6.01 -10.15
CA GLU A 43 13.72 -4.56 -10.06
C GLU A 43 12.66 -4.11 -9.07
N VAL A 44 13.03 -3.26 -8.11
CA VAL A 44 12.09 -2.69 -7.15
C VAL A 44 11.23 -1.65 -7.86
N VAL A 45 9.92 -1.87 -7.87
CA VAL A 45 8.97 -1.03 -8.61
C VAL A 45 7.99 -0.27 -7.72
N ALA A 46 7.88 -0.65 -6.44
CA ALA A 46 6.94 -0.03 -5.51
C ALA A 46 7.32 -0.29 -4.06
N MET A 47 6.68 0.44 -3.16
CA MET A 47 6.82 0.27 -1.73
C MET A 47 5.44 0.35 -1.08
N ILE A 48 5.18 -0.49 -0.07
CA ILE A 48 3.90 -0.55 0.62
C ILE A 48 4.13 -0.69 2.13
N GLU A 49 3.29 -0.05 2.93
CA GLU A 49 3.36 -0.11 4.38
C GLU A 49 2.03 -0.58 4.95
N PHE A 50 2.08 -1.55 5.86
CA PHE A 50 0.90 -2.12 6.52
C PHE A 50 0.89 -1.82 8.00
N SER A 51 -0.29 -1.86 8.61
CA SER A 51 -0.46 -1.89 10.06
C SER A 51 -1.67 -2.77 10.42
N THR A 52 -1.81 -3.09 11.70
CA THR A 52 -2.91 -3.89 12.23
C THR A 52 -3.79 -3.10 13.20
N GLU A 53 -3.88 -1.79 13.00
CA GLU A 53 -4.66 -0.90 13.86
C GLU A 53 -6.16 -1.17 13.84
N VAL A 54 -6.67 -1.67 12.71
CA VAL A 54 -8.09 -1.96 12.55
C VAL A 54 -8.32 -3.45 12.78
N PRO A 55 -9.06 -3.84 13.85
CA PRO A 55 -9.28 -5.26 14.14
C PRO A 55 -9.93 -6.01 12.99
N GLY A 56 -9.38 -7.17 12.65
CA GLY A 56 -9.87 -8.01 11.57
C GLY A 56 -9.40 -7.63 10.18
N TYR A 57 -8.61 -6.57 10.06
CA TYR A 57 -8.10 -6.07 8.77
C TYR A 57 -6.61 -5.81 8.82
N ILE A 58 -5.97 -5.91 7.66
CA ILE A 58 -4.63 -5.38 7.44
C ILE A 58 -4.81 -4.00 6.82
N CYS A 59 -4.33 -2.97 7.50
CA CYS A 59 -4.47 -1.59 7.04
C CYS A 59 -3.31 -1.23 6.11
N ILE A 60 -3.62 -0.71 4.93
CA ILE A 60 -2.62 -0.18 4.00
C ILE A 60 -2.42 1.29 4.35
N ASN A 61 -1.30 1.61 5.01
CA ASN A 61 -1.01 2.97 5.45
C ASN A 61 -0.41 3.81 4.34
N ASN A 62 0.49 3.24 3.56
CA ASN A 62 1.14 3.91 2.44
C ASN A 62 1.36 2.93 1.30
N PHE A 63 1.23 3.41 0.09
CA PHE A 63 1.50 2.63 -1.12
C PHE A 63 1.91 3.57 -2.23
N GLU A 64 3.08 3.36 -2.80
CA GLU A 64 3.54 4.18 -3.91
C GLU A 64 4.31 3.35 -4.92
N VAL A 65 3.96 3.51 -6.19
CA VAL A 65 4.62 2.88 -7.34
C VAL A 65 5.71 3.82 -7.86
N PHE A 66 6.94 3.31 -8.00
CA PHE A 66 8.08 4.09 -8.47
C PHE A 66 8.04 4.30 -9.98
N LYS A 67 7.63 3.26 -10.70
CA LYS A 67 7.50 3.31 -12.16
C LYS A 67 6.03 3.45 -12.56
N LYS A 68 5.63 4.66 -12.91
CA LYS A 68 4.26 4.97 -13.28
C LYS A 68 4.01 4.67 -14.76
N GLY A 69 2.74 4.45 -15.11
CA GLY A 69 2.34 4.20 -16.49
C GLY A 69 2.48 2.76 -16.96
N HIS A 70 2.83 1.83 -16.08
CA HIS A 70 2.98 0.40 -16.42
C HIS A 70 1.86 -0.48 -15.86
N GLY A 71 0.89 0.08 -15.15
CA GLY A 71 -0.19 -0.69 -14.52
C GLY A 71 0.25 -1.48 -13.29
N TYR A 72 1.43 -1.26 -12.75
CA TYR A 72 1.95 -2.00 -11.61
C TYR A 72 1.11 -1.83 -10.36
N GLY A 73 0.61 -0.62 -10.08
CA GLY A 73 -0.22 -0.38 -8.91
C GLY A 73 -1.46 -1.27 -8.89
N ARG A 74 -2.17 -1.33 -10.01
CA ARG A 74 -3.36 -2.17 -10.16
C ARG A 74 -3.01 -3.65 -10.01
N ASP A 75 -1.97 -4.11 -10.69
CA ASP A 75 -1.56 -5.51 -10.66
C ASP A 75 -1.12 -5.95 -9.28
N ILE A 76 -0.37 -5.10 -8.57
CA ILE A 76 0.08 -5.37 -7.21
C ILE A 76 -1.11 -5.54 -6.26
N ILE A 77 -2.04 -4.58 -6.26
CA ILE A 77 -3.18 -4.63 -5.35
C ILE A 77 -4.11 -5.80 -5.68
N LYS A 78 -4.33 -6.08 -6.95
CA LYS A 78 -5.14 -7.23 -7.35
C LYS A 78 -4.50 -8.56 -6.92
N SER A 79 -3.19 -8.66 -7.05
CA SER A 79 -2.44 -9.84 -6.58
C SER A 79 -2.57 -10.00 -5.07
N LEU A 80 -2.43 -8.89 -4.33
CA LEU A 80 -2.50 -8.87 -2.87
C LEU A 80 -3.88 -9.34 -2.37
N THR A 81 -4.95 -8.90 -3.01
CA THR A 81 -6.32 -9.17 -2.56
C THR A 81 -6.94 -10.43 -3.17
N SER A 82 -6.24 -11.12 -4.06
CA SER A 82 -6.78 -12.26 -4.81
C SER A 82 -7.06 -13.49 -3.95
N SER A 83 -6.28 -13.71 -2.89
CA SER A 83 -6.39 -14.92 -2.07
C SER A 83 -7.65 -14.96 -1.21
N LYS A 84 -8.22 -13.82 -0.85
CA LYS A 84 -9.37 -13.69 0.05
C LYS A 84 -9.13 -14.23 1.47
N GLU A 85 -7.91 -14.64 1.78
CA GLU A 85 -7.56 -15.10 3.12
C GLU A 85 -7.45 -13.93 4.10
N GLU A 86 -6.98 -12.79 3.60
CA GLU A 86 -6.82 -11.58 4.39
C GLU A 86 -7.78 -10.50 3.90
N LYS A 87 -8.25 -9.70 4.85
CA LYS A 87 -9.08 -8.54 4.54
C LYS A 87 -8.25 -7.28 4.70
N TYR A 88 -8.37 -6.38 3.75
CA TYR A 88 -7.59 -5.13 3.73
C TYR A 88 -8.50 -3.94 3.87
N CYS A 89 -8.00 -2.88 4.48
CA CYS A 89 -8.67 -1.59 4.55
C CYS A 89 -7.66 -0.47 4.44
N LEU A 90 -8.15 0.73 4.19
CA LEU A 90 -7.33 1.95 4.18
C LEU A 90 -8.22 3.17 4.35
N TYR A 91 -7.64 4.24 4.91
CA TYR A 91 -8.33 5.51 5.01
C TYR A 91 -8.24 6.26 3.69
N SER A 92 -9.35 6.85 3.27
CA SER A 92 -9.40 7.73 2.10
C SER A 92 -8.53 8.96 2.37
N LYS A 93 -7.59 9.27 1.47
CA LYS A 93 -6.68 10.41 1.62
C LYS A 93 -7.06 11.60 0.75
N ASN A 94 -7.48 11.34 -0.49
CA ASN A 94 -7.89 12.36 -1.44
C ASN A 94 -8.67 11.73 -2.58
N LYS A 95 -9.33 12.58 -3.39
CA LYS A 95 -10.17 12.11 -4.50
C LYS A 95 -9.41 11.36 -5.59
N ASP A 96 -8.16 11.75 -5.85
CA ASP A 96 -7.36 11.10 -6.89
C ASP A 96 -7.02 9.66 -6.50
N SER A 97 -6.63 9.44 -5.25
CA SER A 97 -6.37 8.09 -4.76
C SER A 97 -7.66 7.27 -4.63
N ASP A 98 -8.79 7.89 -4.30
CA ASP A 98 -10.09 7.23 -4.19
C ASP A 98 -10.47 6.52 -5.49
N GLY A 99 -10.30 7.18 -6.62
CA GLY A 99 -10.57 6.58 -7.93
C GLY A 99 -9.73 5.35 -8.20
N PHE A 100 -8.47 5.37 -7.79
CA PHE A 100 -7.60 4.19 -7.91
C PHE A 100 -8.14 3.01 -7.09
N TRP A 101 -8.48 3.24 -5.81
CA TRP A 101 -8.94 2.15 -4.93
C TRP A 101 -10.26 1.56 -5.39
N GLU A 102 -11.18 2.38 -5.86
CA GLU A 102 -12.43 1.91 -6.45
C GLU A 102 -12.15 1.06 -7.69
N SER A 103 -11.21 1.47 -8.53
CA SER A 103 -10.88 0.77 -9.77
C SER A 103 -10.29 -0.63 -9.53
N VAL A 104 -9.68 -0.87 -8.37
CA VAL A 104 -9.12 -2.18 -8.02
C VAL A 104 -10.05 -3.01 -7.12
N GLY A 105 -11.30 -2.57 -6.95
CA GLY A 105 -12.34 -3.36 -6.30
C GLY A 105 -12.60 -3.06 -4.84
N PHE A 106 -11.99 -2.01 -4.28
CA PHE A 106 -12.28 -1.62 -2.90
C PHE A 106 -13.60 -0.86 -2.83
N ILE A 107 -14.31 -1.04 -1.73
CA ILE A 107 -15.64 -0.44 -1.49
C ILE A 107 -15.50 0.63 -0.42
N LEU A 108 -16.03 1.83 -0.72
CA LEU A 108 -16.03 2.93 0.22
C LEU A 108 -17.09 2.71 1.29
N GLY A 109 -16.68 2.80 2.54
CA GLY A 109 -17.54 2.76 3.71
C GLY A 109 -17.07 3.78 4.73
N ASP A 110 -17.25 3.48 6.02
CA ASP A 110 -16.68 4.30 7.08
C ASP A 110 -16.14 3.41 8.21
N ASP A 111 -15.37 4.01 9.11
CA ASP A 111 -14.72 3.27 10.20
C ASP A 111 -15.63 3.02 11.41
N GLY A 112 -16.89 3.40 11.32
CA GLY A 112 -17.84 3.35 12.43
C GLY A 112 -17.87 4.64 13.25
N PHE A 113 -16.99 5.59 12.95
CA PHE A 113 -16.89 6.89 13.62
C PHE A 113 -17.06 8.08 12.68
N GLY A 114 -17.47 7.81 11.43
CA GLY A 114 -17.70 8.84 10.44
C GLY A 114 -16.51 9.18 9.55
N THR A 115 -15.41 8.46 9.67
CA THR A 115 -14.23 8.68 8.80
C THR A 115 -14.29 7.74 7.59
N PRO A 116 -14.19 8.27 6.36
CA PRO A 116 -14.24 7.43 5.16
C PRO A 116 -13.09 6.41 5.11
N MET A 117 -13.44 5.15 4.87
CA MET A 117 -12.48 4.06 4.70
C MET A 117 -12.86 3.20 3.51
N PHE A 118 -11.85 2.67 2.81
CA PHE A 118 -12.04 1.66 1.79
C PHE A 118 -11.77 0.28 2.36
N TYR A 119 -12.58 -0.68 1.93
CA TYR A 119 -12.48 -2.07 2.36
C TYR A 119 -12.36 -2.97 1.14
N SER A 120 -11.50 -3.98 1.23
CA SER A 120 -11.45 -5.04 0.23
C SER A 120 -12.68 -5.93 0.34
N GLU A 121 -13.07 -6.53 -0.77
CA GLU A 121 -14.15 -7.50 -0.79
C GLU A 121 -13.77 -8.84 -0.19
#